data_6d0ff008af47212bfa2b23ef40d2a759
#
_entry.id   6d0ff008af47212bfa2b23ef40d2a759
#
_cell.length_a   1.000
_cell.length_b   1.000
_cell.length_c   1.000
_cell.angle_alpha   90.00
_cell.angle_beta   90.00
_cell.angle_gamma   90.00
#
_symmetry.space_group_name_H-M   'P 1'
#
loop_
_entity.id
_entity.type
_entity.pdbx_description
1 polymer ?
#
loop_
_entity_poly.entity_id
_entity_poly.type
_entity_poly.pdbx_seq_one_letter_code
_entity_poly.pdbx_strand_id
1 'polypeptide(L)'
;MVAAVTANASLRAENLARTEAISGFLRRKLDNQLLPNGKTIRLTVPEEYSAGNILHLLLPGYQSGVLVRMFSAANVMVAAGSACQSETKEPSAVLTALGLSKNDAFSGLRLSFAGSNTLAEAEEFLRTLEMILKNY
;
A
#
# COMPACT_ATOMS: atom_id res chain seq x y z
N MET A 1 -16.64 -11.92 -20.64
CA MET A 1 -16.06 -12.49 -19.39
C MET A 1 -15.06 -13.63 -19.65
N VAL A 2 -15.39 -14.64 -20.46
CA VAL A 2 -14.48 -15.79 -20.74
C VAL A 2 -13.16 -15.34 -21.38
N ALA A 3 -13.17 -14.44 -22.38
CA ALA A 3 -11.95 -13.96 -23.05
C ALA A 3 -10.98 -13.25 -22.08
N ALA A 4 -11.50 -12.49 -21.11
CA ALA A 4 -10.66 -11.82 -20.11
C ALA A 4 -10.02 -12.81 -19.13
N VAL A 5 -10.72 -13.87 -18.77
CA VAL A 5 -10.19 -14.94 -17.91
C VAL A 5 -9.09 -15.71 -18.61
N THR A 6 -9.28 -16.05 -19.90
CA THR A 6 -8.28 -16.77 -20.69
C THR A 6 -7.01 -15.94 -20.93
N ALA A 7 -7.16 -14.65 -21.27
CA ALA A 7 -6.03 -13.74 -21.43
C ALA A 7 -5.24 -13.55 -20.12
N ASN A 8 -5.94 -13.48 -19.00
CA ASN A 8 -5.30 -13.35 -17.69
C ASN A 8 -4.56 -14.63 -17.27
N ALA A 9 -5.09 -15.79 -17.62
CA ALA A 9 -4.45 -17.09 -17.33
C ALA A 9 -3.13 -17.27 -18.09
N SER A 10 -3.06 -16.86 -19.36
CA SER A 10 -1.85 -16.97 -20.19
C SER A 10 -0.71 -16.03 -19.74
N LEU A 11 -1.05 -14.88 -19.13
CA LEU A 11 -0.08 -13.88 -18.64
C LEU A 11 0.18 -13.97 -17.14
N ARG A 12 -0.44 -14.94 -16.45
CA ARG A 12 -0.43 -14.99 -14.98
C ARG A 12 0.98 -15.05 -14.38
N ALA A 13 1.85 -15.89 -14.92
CA ALA A 13 3.21 -16.06 -14.39
C ALA A 13 4.04 -14.77 -14.57
N GLU A 14 3.94 -14.14 -15.74
CA GLU A 14 4.63 -12.89 -16.03
C GLU A 14 4.09 -11.74 -15.15
N ASN A 15 2.78 -11.62 -15.03
CA ASN A 15 2.14 -10.60 -14.20
C ASN A 15 2.51 -10.78 -12.73
N LEU A 16 2.55 -12.02 -12.23
CA LEU A 16 2.97 -12.30 -10.86
C LEU A 16 4.43 -11.89 -10.64
N ALA A 17 5.34 -12.32 -11.49
CA ALA A 17 6.76 -11.96 -11.38
C ALA A 17 6.98 -10.43 -11.39
N ARG A 18 6.22 -9.70 -12.23
CA ARG A 18 6.29 -8.24 -12.30
C ARG A 18 5.77 -7.58 -11.01
N THR A 19 4.63 -8.01 -10.51
CA THR A 19 4.06 -7.45 -9.27
C THR A 19 4.92 -7.79 -8.05
N GLU A 20 5.51 -8.97 -7.98
CA GLU A 20 6.47 -9.36 -6.95
C GLU A 20 7.73 -8.49 -6.99
N ALA A 21 8.26 -8.19 -8.19
CA ALA A 21 9.41 -7.30 -8.35
C ALA A 21 9.11 -5.88 -7.83
N ILE A 22 7.93 -5.34 -8.15
CA ILE A 22 7.47 -4.02 -7.67
C ILE A 22 7.30 -4.04 -6.14
N SER A 23 6.59 -5.04 -5.62
CA SER A 23 6.37 -5.19 -4.18
C SER A 23 7.69 -5.33 -3.42
N GLY A 24 8.60 -6.19 -3.88
CA GLY A 24 9.93 -6.37 -3.29
C GLY A 24 10.78 -5.11 -3.34
N PHE A 25 10.73 -4.34 -4.43
CA PHE A 25 11.41 -3.05 -4.53
C PHE A 25 10.89 -2.07 -3.46
N LEU A 26 9.57 -1.90 -3.36
CA LEU A 26 8.95 -1.00 -2.38
C LEU A 26 9.18 -1.46 -0.95
N ARG A 27 9.15 -2.76 -0.66
CA ARG A 27 9.47 -3.31 0.66
C ARG A 27 10.85 -2.88 1.12
N ARG A 28 11.88 -3.10 0.29
CA ARG A 28 13.27 -2.73 0.61
C ARG A 28 13.47 -1.23 0.82
N LYS A 29 12.64 -0.39 0.18
CA LYS A 29 12.74 1.07 0.30
C LYS A 29 11.97 1.63 1.51
N LEU A 30 10.87 0.98 1.89
CA LEU A 30 9.93 1.51 2.87
C LEU A 30 10.09 0.90 4.25
N ASP A 31 10.53 -0.36 4.35
CA ASP A 31 10.63 -1.03 5.65
C ASP A 31 11.62 -0.32 6.56
N ASN A 32 11.16 0.03 7.75
CA ASN A 32 11.93 0.78 8.75
C ASN A 32 12.43 2.17 8.31
N GLN A 33 11.92 2.73 7.19
CA GLN A 33 12.23 4.09 6.79
C GLN A 33 11.74 5.09 7.84
N LEU A 34 12.62 6.03 8.21
CA LEU A 34 12.30 7.08 9.19
C LEU A 34 11.32 8.10 8.58
N LEU A 35 10.27 8.38 9.32
CA LEU A 35 9.28 9.41 9.01
C LEU A 35 9.69 10.78 9.57
N PRO A 36 9.20 11.89 9.01
CA PRO A 36 9.46 13.24 9.52
C PRO A 36 9.10 13.44 11.01
N ASN A 37 8.12 12.69 11.52
CA ASN A 37 7.69 12.72 12.93
C ASN A 37 8.55 11.85 13.87
N GLY A 38 9.69 11.31 13.41
CA GLY A 38 10.62 10.50 14.20
C GLY A 38 10.18 9.03 14.40
N LYS A 39 9.05 8.61 13.83
CA LYS A 39 8.61 7.22 13.82
C LYS A 39 9.10 6.52 12.55
N THR A 40 8.91 5.21 12.46
CA THR A 40 9.31 4.43 11.27
C THR A 40 8.10 3.84 10.56
N ILE A 41 8.19 3.73 9.23
CA ILE A 41 7.26 2.94 8.43
C ILE A 41 7.38 1.47 8.84
N ARG A 42 6.25 0.78 8.94
CA ARG A 42 6.21 -0.66 9.23
C ARG A 42 5.40 -1.37 8.15
N LEU A 43 5.92 -2.49 7.68
CA LEU A 43 5.15 -3.40 6.84
C LEU A 43 4.28 -4.31 7.73
N THR A 44 3.02 -4.45 7.36
CA THR A 44 2.05 -5.16 8.21
C THR A 44 2.21 -6.68 8.13
N VAL A 45 2.65 -7.17 6.97
CA VAL A 45 2.77 -8.61 6.69
C VAL A 45 4.19 -8.91 6.18
N PRO A 46 4.89 -9.90 6.77
CA PRO A 46 6.16 -10.41 6.26
C PRO A 46 6.04 -10.87 4.80
N GLU A 47 7.15 -10.85 4.08
CA GLU A 47 7.16 -11.13 2.63
C GLU A 47 6.66 -12.54 2.32
N GLU A 48 7.06 -13.53 3.10
CA GLU A 48 6.68 -14.94 2.95
C GLU A 48 5.17 -15.21 3.10
N TYR A 49 4.42 -14.30 3.74
CA TYR A 49 2.96 -14.40 3.92
C TYR A 49 2.19 -13.39 3.08
N SER A 50 2.88 -12.66 2.21
CA SER A 50 2.30 -11.58 1.44
C SER A 50 1.84 -12.07 0.06
N ALA A 51 0.70 -11.57 -0.42
CA ALA A 51 0.37 -11.65 -1.82
C ALA A 51 1.30 -10.71 -2.61
N GLY A 52 1.96 -11.21 -3.66
CA GLY A 52 2.95 -10.43 -4.43
C GLY A 52 2.41 -9.17 -5.10
N ASN A 53 1.09 -9.06 -5.21
CA ASN A 53 0.40 -7.91 -5.82
C ASN A 53 -0.23 -6.94 -4.80
N ILE A 54 -0.03 -7.15 -3.50
CA ILE A 54 -0.55 -6.27 -2.44
C ILE A 54 0.57 -5.97 -1.44
N LEU A 55 0.73 -4.69 -1.13
CA LEU A 55 1.60 -4.22 -0.07
C LEU A 55 0.79 -3.37 0.91
N HIS A 56 0.82 -3.73 2.19
CA HIS A 56 0.20 -2.95 3.25
C HIS A 56 1.27 -2.40 4.19
N LEU A 57 1.21 -1.09 4.43
CA LEU A 57 2.17 -0.37 5.27
C LEU A 57 1.44 0.50 6.29
N LEU A 58 2.09 0.71 7.42
CA LEU A 58 1.67 1.62 8.47
C LEU A 58 2.57 2.84 8.48
N LEU A 59 1.97 4.03 8.55
CA LEU A 59 2.65 5.31 8.71
C LEU A 59 2.26 5.91 10.08
N PRO A 60 2.87 5.45 11.20
CA PRO A 60 2.43 5.82 12.53
C PRO A 60 2.48 7.33 12.74
N GLY A 61 1.35 7.90 13.20
CA GLY A 61 1.19 9.35 13.39
C GLY A 61 0.56 10.09 12.20
N TYR A 62 0.31 9.40 11.09
CA TYR A 62 -0.41 9.94 9.95
C TYR A 62 -1.79 9.26 9.83
N GLN A 63 -2.80 10.01 9.43
CA GLN A 63 -4.14 9.48 9.19
C GLN A 63 -4.28 9.03 7.74
N SER A 64 -4.53 7.74 7.52
CA SER A 64 -4.63 7.16 6.18
C SER A 64 -5.67 7.84 5.29
N GLY A 65 -6.82 8.26 5.86
CA GLY A 65 -7.84 8.99 5.10
C GLY A 65 -7.38 10.36 4.58
N VAL A 66 -6.47 11.05 5.30
CA VAL A 66 -5.85 12.29 4.83
C VAL A 66 -4.84 11.96 3.73
N LEU A 67 -3.98 10.97 3.97
CA LEU A 67 -2.96 10.54 2.99
C LEU A 67 -3.61 10.12 1.66
N VAL A 68 -4.69 9.34 1.68
CA VAL A 68 -5.41 8.93 0.47
C VAL A 68 -5.87 10.14 -0.35
N ARG A 69 -6.41 11.19 0.30
CA ARG A 69 -6.81 12.42 -0.41
C ARG A 69 -5.61 13.16 -1.02
N MET A 70 -4.49 13.24 -0.30
CA MET A 70 -3.27 13.89 -0.79
C MET A 70 -2.67 13.12 -1.97
N PHE A 71 -2.62 11.78 -1.89
CA PHE A 71 -2.20 10.93 -3.01
C PHE A 71 -3.13 11.07 -4.21
N SER A 72 -4.44 11.07 -3.99
CA SER A 72 -5.43 11.26 -5.07
C SER A 72 -5.26 12.61 -5.77
N ALA A 73 -4.97 13.68 -5.02
CA ALA A 73 -4.67 15.00 -5.60
C ALA A 73 -3.38 15.00 -6.44
N ALA A 74 -2.45 14.10 -6.15
CA ALA A 74 -1.22 13.87 -6.92
C ALA A 74 -1.38 12.79 -8.02
N ASN A 75 -2.62 12.38 -8.35
CA ASN A 75 -2.93 11.31 -9.32
C ASN A 75 -2.33 9.93 -8.99
N VAL A 76 -2.07 9.66 -7.72
CA VAL A 76 -1.62 8.35 -7.24
C VAL A 76 -2.75 7.68 -6.46
N MET A 77 -3.15 6.48 -6.89
CA MET A 77 -4.26 5.76 -6.27
C MET A 77 -3.76 4.78 -5.21
N VAL A 78 -4.16 5.04 -3.97
CA VAL A 78 -3.91 4.18 -2.80
C VAL A 78 -5.20 3.97 -2.02
N ALA A 79 -5.25 2.98 -1.14
CA ALA A 79 -6.43 2.74 -0.31
C ALA A 79 -6.09 2.80 1.19
N ALA A 80 -7.02 3.28 1.99
CA ALA A 80 -6.98 3.22 3.44
C ALA A 80 -7.84 2.06 3.93
N GLY A 81 -7.25 1.11 4.63
CA GLY A 81 -8.00 0.01 5.26
C GLY A 81 -8.87 -0.79 4.28
N SER A 82 -10.09 -1.13 4.70
CA SER A 82 -11.11 -1.69 3.80
C SER A 82 -11.86 -0.57 3.08
N ALA A 83 -12.01 -0.68 1.77
CA ALA A 83 -12.69 0.33 0.94
C ALA A 83 -14.15 0.58 1.40
N CYS A 84 -14.79 -0.41 2.03
CA CYS A 84 -16.18 -0.31 2.51
C CYS A 84 -16.33 0.40 3.87
N GLN A 85 -15.25 0.70 4.57
CA GLN A 85 -15.27 1.31 5.92
C GLN A 85 -14.75 2.75 5.94
N SER A 86 -14.57 3.38 4.78
CA SER A 86 -14.09 4.76 4.67
C SER A 86 -15.01 5.79 5.37
N GLU A 87 -16.26 5.45 5.62
CA GLU A 87 -17.23 6.30 6.31
C GLU A 87 -17.37 6.00 7.81
N THR A 88 -16.84 4.87 8.29
CA THR A 88 -16.93 4.51 9.70
C THR A 88 -15.74 5.02 10.47
N LYS A 89 -15.97 5.55 11.68
CA LYS A 89 -14.92 5.93 12.65
C LYS A 89 -14.29 4.71 13.35
N GLU A 90 -14.49 3.53 12.79
CA GLU A 90 -13.98 2.28 13.34
C GLU A 90 -12.69 1.85 12.61
N PRO A 91 -11.69 1.34 13.34
CA PRO A 91 -10.48 0.81 12.72
C PRO A 91 -10.79 -0.45 11.92
N SER A 92 -9.94 -0.76 10.94
CA SER A 92 -10.07 -2.00 10.17
C SER A 92 -10.12 -3.23 11.09
N ALA A 93 -11.17 -4.03 10.99
CA ALA A 93 -11.32 -5.27 11.76
C ALA A 93 -10.14 -6.24 11.50
N VAL A 94 -9.61 -6.28 10.28
CA VAL A 94 -8.43 -7.09 9.92
C VAL A 94 -7.20 -6.61 10.67
N LEU A 95 -6.92 -5.30 10.70
CA LEU A 95 -5.76 -4.75 11.39
C LEU A 95 -5.87 -4.92 12.92
N THR A 96 -7.07 -4.81 13.46
CA THR A 96 -7.37 -5.08 14.87
C THR A 96 -7.13 -6.56 15.20
N ALA A 97 -7.57 -7.48 14.33
CA ALA A 97 -7.33 -8.92 14.50
C ALA A 97 -5.85 -9.30 14.42
N LEU A 98 -5.03 -8.51 13.69
CA LEU A 98 -3.57 -8.63 13.68
C LEU A 98 -2.89 -8.04 14.93
N GLY A 99 -3.67 -7.58 15.93
CA GLY A 99 -3.15 -7.07 17.20
C GLY A 99 -2.65 -5.62 17.14
N LEU A 100 -2.97 -4.88 16.07
CA LEU A 100 -2.58 -3.47 15.95
C LEU A 100 -3.43 -2.59 16.89
N SER A 101 -2.79 -1.58 17.48
CA SER A 101 -3.51 -0.56 18.24
C SER A 101 -4.49 0.19 17.33
N LYS A 102 -5.55 0.77 17.92
CA LYS A 102 -6.51 1.59 17.19
C LYS A 102 -5.81 2.71 16.38
N ASN A 103 -4.84 3.37 16.98
CA ASN A 103 -4.10 4.45 16.32
C ASN A 103 -3.26 3.94 15.14
N ASP A 104 -2.60 2.80 15.29
CA ASP A 104 -1.84 2.18 14.19
C ASP A 104 -2.76 1.73 13.06
N ALA A 105 -3.92 1.17 13.39
CA ALA A 105 -4.89 0.73 12.40
C ALA A 105 -5.44 1.88 11.52
N PHE A 106 -5.48 3.11 12.05
CA PHE A 106 -5.82 4.31 11.26
C PHE A 106 -4.67 4.88 10.43
N SER A 107 -3.46 4.36 10.57
CA SER A 107 -2.30 4.77 9.79
C SER A 107 -2.00 3.88 8.59
N GLY A 108 -2.86 2.89 8.32
CA GLY A 108 -2.64 1.86 7.31
C GLY A 108 -2.92 2.33 5.89
N LEU A 109 -1.97 2.14 4.98
CA LEU A 109 -2.15 2.30 3.54
C LEU A 109 -1.96 0.96 2.84
N ARG A 110 -2.82 0.69 1.86
CA ARG A 110 -2.73 -0.47 0.98
C ARG A 110 -2.40 -0.04 -0.44
N LEU A 111 -1.34 -0.61 -0.98
CA LEU A 111 -0.98 -0.54 -2.39
C LEU A 111 -1.38 -1.84 -3.05
N SER A 112 -1.97 -1.75 -4.25
CA SER A 112 -2.37 -2.91 -5.04
C SER A 112 -1.79 -2.76 -6.45
N PHE A 113 -1.18 -3.81 -6.96
CA PHE A 113 -0.49 -3.81 -8.23
C PHE A 113 -1.16 -4.76 -9.22
N ALA A 114 -1.18 -4.35 -10.48
CA ALA A 114 -1.60 -5.17 -11.61
C ALA A 114 -0.38 -5.48 -12.49
N GLY A 115 -0.52 -6.44 -13.40
CA GLY A 115 0.53 -6.76 -14.35
C GLY A 115 0.93 -5.61 -15.30
N SER A 116 0.11 -4.57 -15.39
CA SER A 116 0.41 -3.36 -16.17
C SER A 116 1.27 -2.34 -15.43
N ASN A 117 1.41 -2.46 -14.10
CA ASN A 117 2.24 -1.52 -13.34
C ASN A 117 3.74 -1.71 -13.61
N THR A 118 4.50 -0.65 -13.42
CA THR A 118 5.92 -0.56 -13.72
C THR A 118 6.74 -0.15 -12.49
N LEU A 119 8.06 -0.41 -12.52
CA LEU A 119 8.97 0.10 -11.48
C LEU A 119 9.05 1.63 -11.48
N ALA A 120 8.89 2.28 -12.62
CA ALA A 120 8.87 3.75 -12.70
C ALA A 120 7.68 4.34 -11.92
N GLU A 121 6.51 3.70 -11.97
CA GLU A 121 5.35 4.10 -11.15
C GLU A 121 5.60 3.86 -9.64
N ALA A 122 6.32 2.80 -9.29
CA ALA A 122 6.72 2.58 -7.90
C ALA A 122 7.70 3.65 -7.39
N GLU A 123 8.63 4.10 -8.23
CA GLU A 123 9.51 5.24 -7.92
C GLU A 123 8.73 6.55 -7.79
N GLU A 124 7.73 6.77 -8.67
CA GLU A 124 6.84 7.93 -8.58
C GLU A 124 6.04 7.93 -7.27
N PHE A 125 5.53 6.77 -6.87
CA PHE A 125 4.90 6.62 -5.56
C PHE A 125 5.83 7.05 -4.42
N LEU A 126 7.11 6.64 -4.43
CA LEU A 126 8.08 7.01 -3.38
C LEU A 126 8.33 8.52 -3.35
N ARG A 127 8.52 9.16 -4.51
CA ARG A 127 8.68 10.62 -4.61
C ARG A 127 7.45 11.36 -4.09
N THR A 128 6.27 10.90 -4.48
CA THR A 128 4.99 11.45 -4.03
C THR A 128 4.79 11.28 -2.53
N LEU A 129 5.12 10.11 -1.99
CA LEU A 129 5.07 9.84 -0.54
C LEU A 129 5.97 10.83 0.23
N GLU A 130 7.21 11.01 -0.21
CA GLU A 130 8.15 11.93 0.43
C GLU A 130 7.63 13.37 0.40
N MET A 131 7.11 13.83 -0.74
CA MET A 131 6.50 15.15 -0.89
C MET A 131 5.30 15.33 0.05
N ILE A 132 4.40 14.35 0.11
CA ILE A 132 3.22 14.37 0.97
C ILE A 132 3.63 14.44 2.44
N LEU A 133 4.57 13.62 2.87
CA LEU A 133 5.00 13.56 4.27
C LEU A 133 5.69 14.86 4.73
N LYS A 134 6.33 15.61 3.82
CA LYS A 134 6.91 16.93 4.10
C LYS A 134 5.85 18.03 4.25
N ASN A 135 4.68 17.84 3.64
CA ASN A 135 3.61 18.84 3.60
C ASN A 135 2.37 18.45 4.43
N TYR A 136 2.45 17.35 5.19
CA TYR A 136 1.38 16.87 6.06
C TYR A 136 1.30 17.75 7.33
#